data_c733a533c156359dc9843e0232020a8b
#
_entry.id   c733a533c156359dc9843e0232020a8b
#
_cell.length_a   1.000
_cell.length_b   1.000
_cell.length_c   1.000
_cell.angle_alpha   90.00
_cell.angle_beta   90.00
_cell.angle_gamma   90.00
#
_symmetry.space_group_name_H-M   'P 1'
#
loop_
_entity.id
_entity.type
_entity.pdbx_description
1 polymer ?
#
loop_
_entity_poly.entity_id
_entity_poly.type
_entity_poly.pdbx_seq_one_letter_code
_entity_poly.pdbx_strand_id
1 'polypeptide(L)'
;MIIAASVVLFLTIALVISAPAPSGQAEMQDLIVLPTVPPTPTVPPAPSPMIGVVAPQAATTLVTEQFDTDGALSRWRIVDLEDVPNERRSLWTVVEGRLRQDRTVPPLRDPSIHETAALIGAADWSDYTISAGFYDQDNANVGLIARYRDGSYYRYRIIRSDYEDRPKHLIERVVDGTVTVLASLDAPGYEARRWNTITFSVNGNQLRAFFNGQATMEVRDAHLSSGSAGLYTRAIGGMLFDHVMITSP
;
A
#
# COMPACT_ATOMS: atom_id res chain seq x y z
N MET A 1 -4.73 65.74 -11.42
CA MET A 1 -5.47 65.55 -12.66
C MET A 1 -6.27 64.25 -12.49
N ILE A 2 -7.55 64.40 -12.21
CA ILE A 2 -8.48 63.35 -11.82
C ILE A 2 -9.21 62.92 -13.10
N ILE A 3 -9.24 61.67 -13.42
CA ILE A 3 -10.09 61.10 -14.48
C ILE A 3 -11.01 60.09 -13.82
N ALA A 4 -12.29 60.46 -13.77
CA ALA A 4 -13.39 59.61 -13.32
C ALA A 4 -13.85 58.71 -14.49
N ALA A 5 -14.04 57.44 -14.24
CA ALA A 5 -14.68 56.50 -15.17
C ALA A 5 -16.11 56.23 -14.72
N SER A 6 -17.06 56.59 -15.57
CA SER A 6 -18.51 56.40 -15.36
C SER A 6 -18.91 54.96 -15.65
N VAL A 7 -19.65 54.36 -14.72
CA VAL A 7 -20.35 53.07 -14.93
C VAL A 7 -21.75 53.37 -15.43
N VAL A 8 -22.08 52.86 -16.61
CA VAL A 8 -23.43 52.90 -17.19
C VAL A 8 -24.17 51.65 -16.83
N LEU A 9 -25.24 51.77 -16.05
CA LEU A 9 -26.15 50.71 -15.66
C LEU A 9 -27.30 50.64 -16.68
N PHE A 10 -27.38 49.52 -17.43
CA PHE A 10 -28.54 49.28 -18.30
C PHE A 10 -29.61 48.50 -17.50
N LEU A 11 -30.76 49.15 -17.31
CA LEU A 11 -31.96 48.57 -16.72
C LEU A 11 -32.84 48.03 -17.85
N THR A 12 -32.96 46.72 -18.01
CA THR A 12 -33.91 46.09 -18.94
C THR A 12 -35.19 45.75 -18.19
N ILE A 13 -36.26 46.41 -18.56
CA ILE A 13 -37.64 46.15 -18.06
C ILE A 13 -38.22 45.03 -18.92
N ALA A 14 -38.50 43.87 -18.33
CA ALA A 14 -39.24 42.79 -18.98
C ALA A 14 -40.74 42.94 -18.71
N LEU A 15 -41.50 43.07 -19.77
CA LEU A 15 -42.95 43.13 -19.79
C LEU A 15 -43.53 41.73 -19.59
N VAL A 16 -44.24 41.47 -18.50
CA VAL A 16 -44.92 40.18 -18.24
C VAL A 16 -46.30 40.26 -18.90
N ILE A 17 -46.52 39.45 -19.93
CA ILE A 17 -47.86 39.24 -20.52
C ILE A 17 -48.43 37.97 -19.86
N SER A 18 -49.52 38.14 -19.12
CA SER A 18 -50.25 37.05 -18.46
C SER A 18 -51.19 36.38 -19.47
N ALA A 19 -51.05 35.09 -19.68
CA ALA A 19 -52.01 34.25 -20.39
C ALA A 19 -52.72 33.31 -19.39
N PRO A 20 -54.03 32.96 -19.62
CA PRO A 20 -54.83 32.20 -18.69
C PRO A 20 -54.47 30.71 -18.70
N ALA A 21 -54.56 30.08 -17.54
CA ALA A 21 -54.28 28.65 -17.32
C ALA A 21 -55.41 27.75 -17.91
N PRO A 22 -55.06 26.58 -18.47
CA PRO A 22 -56.03 25.48 -18.60
C PRO A 22 -56.01 24.63 -17.31
N SER A 23 -57.21 24.40 -16.82
CA SER A 23 -57.52 23.45 -15.75
C SER A 23 -57.30 22.01 -16.24
N GLY A 24 -56.46 21.27 -15.57
CA GLY A 24 -56.27 19.83 -15.77
C GLY A 24 -55.32 19.29 -14.69
N GLN A 25 -55.95 18.83 -13.60
CA GLN A 25 -55.21 18.09 -12.57
C GLN A 25 -54.77 16.75 -13.17
N ALA A 26 -53.45 16.56 -13.27
CA ALA A 26 -52.84 15.26 -13.26
C ALA A 26 -51.80 15.29 -12.13
N GLU A 27 -52.11 14.61 -11.03
CA GLU A 27 -51.14 14.31 -10.00
C GLU A 27 -50.01 13.48 -10.61
N MET A 28 -48.91 14.10 -10.95
CA MET A 28 -47.64 13.40 -11.13
C MET A 28 -47.09 13.12 -9.73
N GLN A 29 -47.22 11.87 -9.29
CA GLN A 29 -46.42 11.37 -8.19
C GLN A 29 -44.96 11.44 -8.64
N ASP A 30 -44.18 12.36 -8.07
CA ASP A 30 -42.73 12.38 -8.17
C ASP A 30 -42.21 11.05 -7.60
N LEU A 31 -41.87 10.12 -8.50
CA LEU A 31 -41.06 8.96 -8.13
C LEU A 31 -39.70 9.50 -7.70
N ILE A 32 -39.44 9.57 -6.40
CA ILE A 32 -38.14 9.77 -5.85
C ILE A 32 -37.30 8.57 -6.25
N VAL A 33 -36.57 8.69 -7.35
CA VAL A 33 -35.51 7.73 -7.71
C VAL A 33 -34.38 7.94 -6.71
N LEU A 34 -34.33 7.10 -5.69
CA LEU A 34 -33.17 7.04 -4.80
C LEU A 34 -31.94 6.74 -5.64
N PRO A 35 -30.84 7.50 -5.47
CA PRO A 35 -29.60 7.20 -6.17
C PRO A 35 -29.17 5.78 -5.78
N THR A 36 -29.09 4.89 -6.77
CA THR A 36 -28.50 3.56 -6.60
C THR A 36 -27.03 3.75 -6.22
N VAL A 37 -26.70 3.33 -5.00
CA VAL A 37 -25.31 3.28 -4.56
C VAL A 37 -24.55 2.37 -5.54
N PRO A 38 -23.48 2.87 -6.19
CA PRO A 38 -22.71 2.01 -7.07
C PRO A 38 -22.18 0.81 -6.28
N PRO A 39 -22.16 -0.40 -6.87
CA PRO A 39 -21.67 -1.57 -6.18
C PRO A 39 -20.22 -1.32 -5.74
N THR A 40 -19.93 -1.66 -4.50
CA THR A 40 -18.57 -1.62 -3.95
C THR A 40 -17.66 -2.42 -4.88
N PRO A 41 -16.52 -1.86 -5.34
CA PRO A 41 -15.63 -2.60 -6.22
C PRO A 41 -15.16 -3.88 -5.52
N THR A 42 -15.52 -5.02 -6.09
CA THR A 42 -15.08 -6.33 -5.59
C THR A 42 -13.59 -6.49 -5.87
N VAL A 43 -12.78 -6.59 -4.83
CA VAL A 43 -11.36 -6.89 -4.95
C VAL A 43 -11.20 -8.34 -5.43
N PRO A 44 -10.42 -8.60 -6.50
CA PRO A 44 -10.16 -9.97 -6.93
C PRO A 44 -9.50 -10.80 -5.82
N PRO A 45 -9.67 -12.13 -5.79
CA PRO A 45 -8.95 -12.98 -4.86
C PRO A 45 -7.44 -12.88 -5.10
N ALA A 46 -6.65 -12.95 -4.03
CA ALA A 46 -5.20 -12.96 -4.12
C ALA A 46 -4.69 -14.21 -4.88
N PRO A 47 -3.66 -14.08 -5.72
CA PRO A 47 -3.02 -15.23 -6.31
C PRO A 47 -2.32 -16.05 -5.22
N SER A 48 -2.34 -17.37 -5.36
CA SER A 48 -1.53 -18.23 -4.50
C SER A 48 -0.05 -17.88 -4.64
N PRO A 49 0.73 -17.88 -3.55
CA PRO A 49 2.14 -17.50 -3.59
C PRO A 49 2.91 -18.45 -4.52
N MET A 50 3.55 -17.89 -5.54
CA MET A 50 4.52 -18.65 -6.34
C MET A 50 5.87 -18.61 -5.63
N ILE A 51 6.26 -19.69 -5.00
CA ILE A 51 7.60 -19.84 -4.44
C ILE A 51 8.55 -20.06 -5.61
N GLY A 52 9.43 -19.10 -5.85
CA GLY A 52 10.54 -19.30 -6.79
C GLY A 52 11.39 -20.47 -6.30
N VAL A 53 11.58 -21.48 -7.17
CA VAL A 53 12.28 -22.72 -6.84
C VAL A 53 13.73 -22.42 -6.47
N VAL A 54 14.04 -22.43 -5.19
CA VAL A 54 15.40 -22.64 -4.68
C VAL A 54 15.54 -24.13 -4.38
N ALA A 55 16.59 -24.75 -4.90
CA ALA A 55 16.85 -26.19 -4.87
C ALA A 55 16.87 -26.82 -3.45
N PRO A 56 16.84 -28.13 -3.34
CA PRO A 56 16.02 -28.93 -2.45
C PRO A 56 16.66 -29.16 -1.08
N GLN A 57 16.50 -28.26 -0.19
CA GLN A 57 16.41 -28.59 1.22
C GLN A 57 14.92 -28.43 1.58
N ALA A 58 14.35 -29.38 2.31
CA ALA A 58 12.92 -29.31 2.65
C ALA A 58 12.68 -28.03 3.47
N ALA A 59 12.21 -26.98 2.81
CA ALA A 59 11.96 -25.70 3.44
C ALA A 59 10.94 -25.88 4.57
N THR A 60 11.27 -25.43 5.77
CA THR A 60 10.36 -25.44 6.90
C THR A 60 9.47 -24.22 6.85
N THR A 61 8.15 -24.40 6.87
CA THR A 61 7.21 -23.30 6.96
C THR A 61 7.23 -22.69 8.37
N LEU A 62 7.63 -21.45 8.48
CA LEU A 62 7.63 -20.68 9.74
C LEU A 62 6.30 -19.97 9.96
N VAL A 63 5.73 -19.39 8.90
CA VAL A 63 4.45 -18.68 8.92
C VAL A 63 3.68 -18.97 7.65
N THR A 64 2.37 -19.18 7.81
CA THR A 64 1.35 -19.03 6.77
C THR A 64 0.27 -18.13 7.33
N GLU A 65 -0.09 -17.07 6.61
CA GLU A 65 -1.11 -16.13 7.03
C GLU A 65 -2.00 -15.75 5.84
N GLN A 66 -3.32 -15.91 6.02
CA GLN A 66 -4.35 -15.58 5.04
C GLN A 66 -5.35 -14.56 5.58
N PHE A 67 -5.13 -14.10 6.80
CA PHE A 67 -5.96 -13.10 7.50
C PHE A 67 -7.46 -13.45 7.60
N ASP A 68 -7.81 -14.74 7.53
CA ASP A 68 -9.20 -15.23 7.53
C ASP A 68 -9.88 -15.13 8.91
N THR A 69 -9.16 -14.77 9.94
CA THR A 69 -9.66 -14.69 11.31
C THR A 69 -9.50 -13.30 11.91
N ASP A 70 -10.44 -12.87 12.74
CA ASP A 70 -10.42 -11.58 13.44
C ASP A 70 -9.17 -11.41 14.33
N GLY A 71 -8.57 -12.51 14.77
CA GLY A 71 -7.35 -12.51 15.60
C GLY A 71 -6.04 -12.48 14.81
N ALA A 72 -6.07 -12.57 13.48
CA ALA A 72 -4.87 -12.69 12.66
C ALA A 72 -3.86 -11.55 12.92
N LEU A 73 -4.35 -10.31 13.06
CA LEU A 73 -3.49 -9.15 13.30
C LEU A 73 -2.77 -9.20 14.66
N SER A 74 -3.25 -9.92 15.65
CA SER A 74 -2.64 -10.00 16.99
C SER A 74 -1.23 -10.62 16.96
N ARG A 75 -0.91 -11.38 15.91
CA ARG A 75 0.42 -11.98 15.70
C ARG A 75 1.43 -11.00 15.09
N TRP A 76 0.95 -9.85 14.60
CA TRP A 76 1.74 -8.83 13.91
C TRP A 76 1.99 -7.64 14.80
N ARG A 77 3.20 -7.14 14.80
CA ARG A 77 3.58 -5.91 15.48
C ARG A 77 3.63 -4.77 14.47
N ILE A 78 2.73 -3.82 14.61
CA ILE A 78 2.71 -2.62 13.76
C ILE A 78 3.78 -1.64 14.27
N VAL A 79 4.57 -1.12 13.34
CA VAL A 79 5.59 -0.10 13.61
C VAL A 79 5.54 0.99 12.56
N ASP A 80 5.65 2.23 13.00
CA ASP A 80 5.99 3.34 12.14
C ASP A 80 7.53 3.41 12.07
N LEU A 81 8.07 3.48 10.87
CA LEU A 81 9.52 3.42 10.63
C LEU A 81 10.18 4.79 10.69
N GLU A 82 9.37 5.82 10.87
CA GLU A 82 9.74 7.21 11.08
C GLU A 82 9.14 7.69 12.40
N ASP A 83 9.66 8.77 12.95
CA ASP A 83 9.08 9.41 14.14
C ASP A 83 7.81 10.16 13.74
N VAL A 84 6.67 9.63 14.14
CA VAL A 84 5.36 10.21 13.84
C VAL A 84 4.59 10.50 15.13
N PRO A 85 3.88 11.63 15.23
CA PRO A 85 2.99 11.91 16.35
C PRO A 85 1.94 10.81 16.56
N ASN A 86 1.51 10.59 17.79
CA ASN A 86 0.56 9.53 18.14
C ASN A 86 -0.73 9.56 17.33
N GLU A 87 -1.24 10.75 17.02
CA GLU A 87 -2.45 10.97 16.21
C GLU A 87 -2.26 10.65 14.73
N ARG A 88 -1.04 10.36 14.31
CA ARG A 88 -0.67 10.05 12.92
C ARG A 88 -0.12 8.63 12.75
N ARG A 89 -0.16 7.82 13.79
CA ARG A 89 0.29 6.43 13.69
C ARG A 89 -0.49 5.67 12.63
N SER A 90 0.21 4.77 11.97
CA SER A 90 -0.38 3.92 10.94
C SER A 90 -1.47 3.03 11.52
N LEU A 91 -2.55 2.89 10.77
CA LEU A 91 -3.64 1.99 11.09
C LEU A 91 -3.59 0.79 10.16
N TRP A 92 -3.52 -0.39 10.75
CA TRP A 92 -3.61 -1.65 10.05
C TRP A 92 -4.81 -2.43 10.57
N THR A 93 -5.64 -2.95 9.66
CA THR A 93 -6.86 -3.67 10.00
C THR A 93 -6.98 -4.93 9.15
N VAL A 94 -7.73 -5.91 9.63
CA VAL A 94 -8.16 -7.04 8.79
C VAL A 94 -9.54 -6.73 8.25
N VAL A 95 -9.70 -6.77 6.94
CA VAL A 95 -10.97 -6.49 6.26
C VAL A 95 -11.17 -7.55 5.17
N GLU A 96 -12.30 -8.24 5.23
CA GLU A 96 -12.67 -9.27 4.24
C GLU A 96 -11.57 -10.32 4.01
N GLY A 97 -10.97 -10.81 5.09
CA GLY A 97 -9.90 -11.80 5.01
C GLY A 97 -8.58 -11.27 4.43
N ARG A 98 -8.29 -9.97 4.55
CA ARG A 98 -7.05 -9.34 4.05
C ARG A 98 -6.52 -8.35 5.05
N LEU A 99 -5.23 -8.25 5.16
CA LEU A 99 -4.59 -7.18 5.92
C LEU A 99 -4.58 -5.91 5.09
N ARG A 100 -5.20 -4.86 5.62
CA ARG A 100 -5.26 -3.54 4.99
C ARG A 100 -4.46 -2.54 5.81
N GLN A 101 -3.53 -1.84 5.15
CA GLN A 101 -2.98 -0.63 5.68
C GLN A 101 -3.91 0.52 5.32
N ASP A 102 -4.49 1.11 6.35
CA ASP A 102 -5.33 2.27 6.24
C ASP A 102 -4.54 3.55 6.50
N ARG A 103 -5.15 4.64 6.09
CA ARG A 103 -4.65 5.96 6.38
C ARG A 103 -4.64 6.18 7.89
N THR A 104 -3.53 6.60 8.42
CA THR A 104 -3.55 7.43 9.61
C THR A 104 -4.27 8.72 9.25
N VAL A 105 -5.26 9.09 10.05
CA VAL A 105 -6.07 10.30 9.82
C VAL A 105 -5.16 11.52 9.80
N PRO A 106 -4.77 12.07 8.65
CA PRO A 106 -4.17 13.38 8.65
C PRO A 106 -5.29 14.41 8.59
N PRO A 107 -5.13 15.57 9.16
CA PRO A 107 -5.83 16.71 8.66
C PRO A 107 -5.53 16.81 7.15
N LEU A 108 -6.56 17.01 6.34
CA LEU A 108 -6.54 17.10 4.86
C LEU A 108 -5.47 18.05 4.26
N ARG A 109 -4.61 18.64 5.07
CA ARG A 109 -3.61 19.63 4.72
C ARG A 109 -2.16 19.20 4.92
N ASP A 110 -1.92 18.01 5.49
CA ASP A 110 -0.56 17.53 5.68
C ASP A 110 -0.33 16.28 4.83
N PRO A 111 0.43 16.42 3.74
CA PRO A 111 0.71 15.32 2.81
C PRO A 111 1.82 14.38 3.31
N SER A 112 2.26 14.46 4.56
CA SER A 112 3.34 13.60 5.05
C SER A 112 2.90 12.15 5.07
N ILE A 113 3.22 11.47 3.99
CA ILE A 113 3.15 10.02 3.85
C ILE A 113 4.36 9.47 4.58
N HIS A 114 4.16 8.62 5.58
CA HIS A 114 5.26 7.99 6.30
C HIS A 114 5.38 6.51 6.00
N GLU A 115 6.52 5.97 6.35
CA GLU A 115 6.83 4.56 6.20
C GLU A 115 6.33 3.75 7.39
N THR A 116 5.67 2.62 7.13
CA THR A 116 5.11 1.75 8.15
C THR A 116 5.30 0.28 7.80
N ALA A 117 5.32 -0.57 8.82
CA ALA A 117 5.42 -2.01 8.63
C ALA A 117 4.55 -2.80 9.61
N ALA A 118 4.09 -3.96 9.15
CA ALA A 118 3.58 -5.02 9.98
C ALA A 118 4.64 -6.11 10.07
N LEU A 119 5.17 -6.35 11.28
CA LEU A 119 6.28 -7.26 11.55
C LEU A 119 5.80 -8.54 12.21
N ILE A 120 6.41 -9.66 11.85
CA ILE A 120 6.15 -10.97 12.42
C ILE A 120 7.44 -11.78 12.57
N GLY A 121 7.45 -12.71 13.51
CA GLY A 121 8.58 -13.62 13.73
C GLY A 121 9.50 -13.18 14.85
N ALA A 122 10.51 -14.01 15.10
CA ALA A 122 11.43 -13.84 16.21
C ALA A 122 12.67 -13.02 15.83
N ALA A 123 13.29 -12.39 16.81
CA ALA A 123 14.48 -11.57 16.61
C ALA A 123 15.75 -12.37 16.23
N ASP A 124 15.71 -13.68 16.38
CA ASP A 124 16.82 -14.60 16.09
C ASP A 124 16.69 -15.31 14.73
N TRP A 125 15.63 -15.04 13.97
CA TRP A 125 15.51 -15.58 12.61
C TRP A 125 16.64 -15.05 11.72
N SER A 126 17.43 -15.93 11.13
CA SER A 126 18.60 -15.55 10.32
C SER A 126 18.35 -15.73 8.84
N ASP A 127 17.99 -16.95 8.43
CA ASP A 127 17.88 -17.36 7.04
C ASP A 127 16.43 -17.75 6.74
N TYR A 128 15.80 -16.97 5.87
CA TYR A 128 14.41 -17.21 5.48
C TYR A 128 14.04 -16.48 4.19
N THR A 129 12.91 -16.88 3.66
CA THR A 129 12.25 -16.24 2.53
C THR A 129 10.86 -15.81 2.97
N ILE A 130 10.54 -14.54 2.80
CA ILE A 130 9.19 -14.01 2.94
C ILE A 130 8.58 -13.74 1.58
N SER A 131 7.33 -14.16 1.37
CA SER A 131 6.51 -13.89 0.18
C SER A 131 5.15 -13.38 0.61
N ALA A 132 4.59 -12.44 -0.17
CA ALA A 132 3.25 -11.90 0.06
C ALA A 132 2.58 -11.51 -1.24
N GLY A 133 1.27 -11.76 -1.33
CA GLY A 133 0.40 -11.11 -2.29
C GLY A 133 0.09 -9.68 -1.83
N PHE A 134 0.04 -8.74 -2.76
CA PHE A 134 -0.40 -7.38 -2.47
C PHE A 134 -1.27 -6.81 -3.58
N TYR A 135 -2.16 -5.90 -3.19
CA TYR A 135 -3.05 -5.18 -4.08
C TYR A 135 -3.10 -3.70 -3.66
N ASP A 136 -2.72 -2.83 -4.56
CA ASP A 136 -2.72 -1.38 -4.33
C ASP A 136 -4.00 -0.74 -4.88
N GLN A 137 -4.73 -0.03 -4.03
CA GLN A 137 -5.97 0.66 -4.41
C GLN A 137 -5.75 2.14 -4.75
N ASP A 138 -4.69 2.73 -4.24
CA ASP A 138 -4.43 4.16 -4.41
C ASP A 138 -3.03 4.44 -4.96
N ASN A 139 -2.06 4.66 -4.11
CA ASN A 139 -0.68 4.89 -4.54
C ASN A 139 0.29 4.59 -3.41
N ALA A 140 1.22 3.71 -3.66
CA ALA A 140 2.13 3.29 -2.62
C ALA A 140 3.51 2.90 -3.13
N ASN A 141 4.49 2.98 -2.23
CA ASN A 141 5.63 2.08 -2.30
C ASN A 141 5.28 0.86 -1.45
N VAL A 142 5.48 -0.31 -1.99
CA VAL A 142 5.24 -1.59 -1.31
C VAL A 142 6.55 -2.35 -1.19
N GLY A 143 6.68 -3.16 -0.14
CA GLY A 143 7.90 -3.93 0.05
C GLY A 143 7.80 -5.01 1.11
N LEU A 144 8.91 -5.69 1.29
CA LEU A 144 9.13 -6.68 2.34
C LEU A 144 10.36 -6.29 3.17
N ILE A 145 10.23 -6.47 4.47
CA ILE A 145 11.32 -6.26 5.42
C ILE A 145 11.90 -7.61 5.83
N ALA A 146 13.22 -7.66 5.96
CA ALA A 146 13.93 -8.79 6.51
C ALA A 146 14.94 -8.35 7.56
N ARG A 147 15.14 -9.23 8.56
CA ARG A 147 16.08 -9.04 9.67
C ARG A 147 15.85 -7.73 10.44
N TYR A 148 14.58 -7.42 10.69
CA TYR A 148 14.25 -6.24 11.50
C TYR A 148 14.67 -6.44 12.95
N ARG A 149 15.49 -5.54 13.44
CA ARG A 149 15.89 -5.42 14.85
C ARG A 149 16.14 -3.96 15.20
N ASP A 150 15.42 -3.46 16.19
CA ASP A 150 15.65 -2.13 16.80
C ASP A 150 15.78 -0.98 15.78
N GLY A 151 14.91 -0.96 14.78
CA GLY A 151 14.90 0.06 13.73
C GLY A 151 15.89 -0.16 12.59
N SER A 152 16.70 -1.21 12.64
CA SER A 152 17.61 -1.62 11.57
C SER A 152 17.06 -2.82 10.81
N TYR A 153 17.11 -2.82 9.48
CA TYR A 153 16.53 -3.87 8.65
C TYR A 153 17.05 -3.83 7.21
N TYR A 154 16.86 -4.94 6.48
CA TYR A 154 16.87 -4.96 5.01
C TYR A 154 15.47 -4.76 4.49
N ARG A 155 15.35 -4.11 3.32
CA ARG A 155 14.09 -3.90 2.63
C ARG A 155 14.23 -4.16 1.14
N TYR A 156 13.31 -4.93 0.56
CA TYR A 156 13.04 -4.93 -0.87
C TYR A 156 11.82 -4.07 -1.12
N ARG A 157 11.95 -3.03 -1.93
CA ARG A 157 10.90 -2.04 -2.20
C ARG A 157 10.63 -1.94 -3.69
N ILE A 158 9.34 -1.87 -4.05
CA ILE A 158 8.87 -1.64 -5.41
C ILE A 158 8.01 -0.38 -5.46
N ILE A 159 8.16 0.39 -6.54
CA ILE A 159 7.42 1.61 -6.84
C ILE A 159 6.47 1.32 -8.00
N ARG A 160 5.30 1.94 -8.02
CA ARG A 160 4.35 1.83 -9.14
C ARG A 160 4.98 2.19 -10.48
N SER A 161 4.54 1.49 -11.55
CA SER A 161 5.07 1.70 -12.91
C SER A 161 4.81 3.09 -13.45
N ASP A 162 3.67 3.68 -13.13
CA ASP A 162 3.21 4.98 -13.62
C ASP A 162 3.79 6.19 -12.87
N TYR A 163 4.58 5.97 -11.81
CA TYR A 163 5.31 7.06 -11.16
C TYR A 163 6.57 7.42 -11.94
N GLU A 164 6.97 8.68 -11.83
CA GLU A 164 8.22 9.17 -12.43
C GLU A 164 9.46 8.71 -11.67
N ASP A 165 9.32 8.43 -10.38
CA ASP A 165 10.42 7.99 -9.51
C ASP A 165 11.14 6.77 -10.06
N ARG A 166 12.46 6.84 -10.08
CA ARG A 166 13.38 5.80 -10.57
C ARG A 166 14.53 5.59 -9.59
N PRO A 167 15.09 4.40 -9.50
CA PRO A 167 14.66 3.12 -10.09
C PRO A 167 13.41 2.55 -9.43
N LYS A 168 12.70 1.63 -10.12
CA LYS A 168 11.45 1.04 -9.60
C LYS A 168 11.64 -0.05 -8.56
N HIS A 169 12.74 -0.77 -8.60
CA HIS A 169 13.07 -1.83 -7.66
C HIS A 169 14.34 -1.48 -6.89
N LEU A 170 14.31 -1.64 -5.57
CA LEU A 170 15.42 -1.32 -4.69
C LEU A 170 15.58 -2.41 -3.62
N ILE A 171 16.83 -2.86 -3.40
CA ILE A 171 17.21 -3.52 -2.15
C ILE A 171 17.99 -2.51 -1.34
N GLU A 172 17.52 -2.27 -0.12
CA GLU A 172 18.05 -1.25 0.77
C GLU A 172 18.40 -1.86 2.13
N ARG A 173 19.41 -1.29 2.77
CA ARG A 173 19.71 -1.47 4.19
C ARG A 173 19.38 -0.20 4.93
N VAL A 174 18.65 -0.31 6.01
CA VAL A 174 18.38 0.79 6.93
C VAL A 174 19.05 0.48 8.26
N VAL A 175 19.83 1.41 8.76
CA VAL A 175 20.51 1.33 10.06
C VAL A 175 20.38 2.70 10.73
N ASP A 176 19.80 2.74 11.92
CA ASP A 176 19.56 3.97 12.68
C ASP A 176 18.93 5.08 11.82
N GLY A 177 17.93 4.73 11.03
CA GLY A 177 17.24 5.63 10.11
C GLY A 177 18.02 6.00 8.83
N THR A 178 19.28 5.58 8.72
CA THR A 178 20.09 5.84 7.53
C THR A 178 19.86 4.78 6.46
N VAL A 179 19.38 5.20 5.29
CA VAL A 179 19.12 4.33 4.14
C VAL A 179 20.35 4.21 3.26
N THR A 180 20.78 2.99 2.98
CA THR A 180 21.82 2.65 2.00
C THR A 180 21.21 1.79 0.90
N VAL A 181 21.26 2.23 -0.35
CA VAL A 181 20.86 1.42 -1.51
C VAL A 181 21.94 0.40 -1.79
N LEU A 182 21.61 -0.89 -1.68
CA LEU A 182 22.53 -2.01 -1.94
C LEU A 182 22.44 -2.50 -3.39
N ALA A 183 21.24 -2.50 -3.97
CA ALA A 183 20.99 -2.80 -5.36
C ALA A 183 19.79 -2.04 -5.86
N SER A 184 19.78 -1.73 -7.15
CA SER A 184 18.67 -1.06 -7.82
C SER A 184 18.47 -1.60 -9.23
N LEU A 185 17.21 -1.67 -9.69
CA LEU A 185 16.87 -2.10 -11.03
C LEU A 185 15.80 -1.16 -11.59
N ASP A 186 16.10 -0.53 -12.72
CA ASP A 186 15.13 0.30 -13.46
C ASP A 186 14.37 -0.56 -14.49
N ALA A 187 13.53 -1.44 -13.97
CA ALA A 187 12.56 -2.24 -14.72
C ALA A 187 11.14 -1.74 -14.39
N PRO A 188 10.10 -2.16 -15.14
CA PRO A 188 8.73 -1.83 -14.79
C PRO A 188 8.42 -2.21 -13.34
N GLY A 189 7.81 -1.30 -12.60
CA GLY A 189 7.31 -1.56 -11.26
C GLY A 189 6.00 -2.36 -11.30
N TYR A 190 5.18 -2.24 -10.27
CA TYR A 190 3.88 -2.89 -10.26
C TYR A 190 2.80 -1.99 -10.90
N GLU A 191 1.72 -2.63 -11.35
CA GLU A 191 0.50 -1.96 -11.80
C GLU A 191 -0.51 -1.94 -10.65
N ALA A 192 -1.13 -0.76 -10.43
CA ALA A 192 -2.19 -0.62 -9.44
C ALA A 192 -3.43 -1.45 -9.80
N ARG A 193 -4.25 -1.74 -8.79
CA ARG A 193 -5.52 -2.47 -8.92
C ARG A 193 -5.37 -3.86 -9.55
N ARG A 194 -4.22 -4.47 -9.31
CA ARG A 194 -3.93 -5.87 -9.64
C ARG A 194 -3.24 -6.54 -8.48
N TRP A 195 -3.53 -7.82 -8.29
CA TRP A 195 -2.74 -8.65 -7.40
C TRP A 195 -1.36 -8.89 -7.99
N ASN A 196 -0.36 -8.64 -7.20
CA ASN A 196 1.03 -8.93 -7.49
C ASN A 196 1.62 -9.76 -6.35
N THR A 197 2.70 -10.46 -6.62
CA THR A 197 3.46 -11.20 -5.60
C THR A 197 4.86 -10.61 -5.49
N ILE A 198 5.26 -10.33 -4.26
CA ILE A 198 6.61 -9.89 -3.93
C ILE A 198 7.27 -10.95 -3.04
N THR A 199 8.56 -11.23 -3.27
CA THR A 199 9.31 -12.19 -2.47
C THR A 199 10.70 -11.64 -2.17
N PHE A 200 11.14 -11.80 -0.92
CA PHE A 200 12.47 -11.39 -0.47
C PHE A 200 13.12 -12.50 0.34
N SER A 201 14.28 -12.95 -0.09
CA SER A 201 15.04 -14.04 0.53
C SER A 201 16.32 -13.50 1.14
N VAL A 202 16.61 -13.90 2.36
CA VAL A 202 17.86 -13.65 3.07
C VAL A 202 18.46 -14.97 3.49
N ASN A 203 19.70 -15.26 3.03
CA ASN A 203 20.42 -16.49 3.34
C ASN A 203 21.92 -16.19 3.48
N GLY A 204 22.47 -16.35 4.68
CA GLY A 204 23.79 -15.84 5.02
C GLY A 204 23.91 -14.37 4.72
N ASN A 205 24.81 -14.01 3.82
CA ASN A 205 24.98 -12.65 3.33
C ASN A 205 24.31 -12.36 1.98
N GLN A 206 23.57 -13.33 1.42
CA GLN A 206 22.90 -13.20 0.13
C GLN A 206 21.48 -12.68 0.32
N LEU A 207 21.15 -11.61 -0.38
CA LEU A 207 19.83 -11.00 -0.44
C LEU A 207 19.30 -11.14 -1.86
N ARG A 208 18.11 -11.73 -2.04
CA ARG A 208 17.50 -11.97 -3.34
C ARG A 208 16.07 -11.45 -3.38
N ALA A 209 15.73 -10.75 -4.43
CA ALA A 209 14.42 -10.17 -4.64
C ALA A 209 13.74 -10.79 -5.86
N PHE A 210 12.41 -11.02 -5.74
CA PHE A 210 11.60 -11.55 -6.83
C PHE A 210 10.30 -10.75 -6.90
N PHE A 211 9.83 -10.55 -8.11
CA PHE A 211 8.55 -9.92 -8.41
C PHE A 211 7.75 -10.78 -9.37
N ASN A 212 6.51 -11.12 -9.01
CA ASN A 212 5.62 -12.01 -9.77
C ASN A 212 6.33 -13.31 -10.19
N GLY A 213 7.11 -13.90 -9.26
CA GLY A 213 7.85 -15.14 -9.46
C GLY A 213 9.14 -15.01 -10.29
N GLN A 214 9.45 -13.82 -10.82
CA GLN A 214 10.68 -13.56 -11.57
C GLN A 214 11.76 -13.00 -10.65
N ALA A 215 12.98 -13.56 -10.74
CA ALA A 215 14.14 -12.99 -10.04
C ALA A 215 14.44 -11.59 -10.61
N THR A 216 14.56 -10.61 -9.73
CA THR A 216 14.82 -9.21 -10.12
C THR A 216 16.21 -8.76 -9.75
N MET A 217 16.63 -9.02 -8.52
CA MET A 217 17.94 -8.57 -8.02
C MET A 217 18.55 -9.58 -7.05
N GLU A 218 19.87 -9.58 -7.00
CA GLU A 218 20.66 -10.27 -6.00
C GLU A 218 21.83 -9.37 -5.57
N VAL A 219 22.10 -9.30 -4.27
CA VAL A 219 23.23 -8.57 -3.72
C VAL A 219 23.76 -9.27 -2.46
N ARG A 220 25.00 -9.00 -2.07
CA ARG A 220 25.59 -9.51 -0.83
C ARG A 220 25.82 -8.38 0.14
N ASP A 221 25.32 -8.55 1.36
CA ASP A 221 25.56 -7.68 2.51
C ASP A 221 25.49 -8.50 3.80
N ALA A 222 26.45 -8.34 4.68
CA ALA A 222 26.56 -9.10 5.94
C ALA A 222 26.32 -8.24 7.18
N HIS A 223 25.80 -7.01 7.02
CA HIS A 223 25.68 -6.06 8.13
C HIS A 223 24.65 -6.49 9.17
N LEU A 224 23.50 -7.00 8.73
CA LEU A 224 22.45 -7.49 9.61
C LEU A 224 22.36 -9.02 9.48
N SER A 225 22.45 -9.74 10.60
CA SER A 225 22.50 -11.21 10.62
C SER A 225 21.18 -11.87 10.96
N SER A 226 20.31 -11.22 11.73
CA SER A 226 19.03 -11.79 12.19
C SER A 226 18.00 -10.73 12.52
N GLY A 227 16.73 -11.13 12.62
CA GLY A 227 15.61 -10.28 12.98
C GLY A 227 14.29 -10.73 12.35
N SER A 228 13.22 -10.07 12.73
CA SER A 228 11.86 -10.34 12.27
C SER A 228 11.69 -10.02 10.78
N ALA A 229 10.70 -10.65 10.17
CA ALA A 229 10.22 -10.36 8.82
C ALA A 229 9.06 -9.37 8.87
N GLY A 230 8.71 -8.75 7.72
CA GLY A 230 7.56 -7.84 7.69
C GLY A 230 7.08 -7.42 6.32
N LEU A 231 5.86 -6.93 6.32
CA LEU A 231 5.23 -6.24 5.20
C LEU A 231 5.49 -4.75 5.36
N TYR A 232 5.85 -4.08 4.29
CA TYR A 232 6.19 -2.66 4.28
C TYR A 232 5.31 -1.90 3.31
N THR A 233 4.94 -0.69 3.68
CA THR A 233 4.34 0.26 2.75
C THR A 233 4.68 1.71 3.13
N ARG A 234 4.73 2.56 2.11
CA ARG A 234 4.69 4.00 2.22
C ARG A 234 3.53 4.48 1.35
N ALA A 235 2.36 4.62 1.95
CA ALA A 235 1.11 4.84 1.26
C ALA A 235 0.23 5.84 2.01
N ILE A 236 -0.71 6.45 1.28
CA ILE A 236 -1.80 7.22 1.89
C ILE A 236 -2.83 6.27 2.52
N GLY A 237 -2.99 5.06 1.98
CA GLY A 237 -3.91 4.02 2.45
C GLY A 237 -4.36 3.12 1.32
N GLY A 238 -5.15 2.08 1.65
CA GLY A 238 -5.71 1.17 0.65
C GLY A 238 -4.73 0.12 0.11
N MET A 239 -3.59 -0.10 0.76
CA MET A 239 -2.73 -1.23 0.45
C MET A 239 -3.28 -2.49 1.13
N LEU A 240 -3.56 -3.51 0.34
CA LEU A 240 -3.98 -4.82 0.83
C LEU A 240 -2.85 -5.83 0.71
N PHE A 241 -2.73 -6.69 1.72
CA PHE A 241 -1.85 -7.85 1.72
C PHE A 241 -2.62 -9.12 2.01
N ASP A 242 -2.18 -10.22 1.39
CA ASP A 242 -2.75 -11.54 1.59
C ASP A 242 -1.73 -12.63 1.27
N HIS A 243 -2.04 -13.89 1.62
CA HIS A 243 -1.19 -15.05 1.30
C HIS A 243 0.27 -14.85 1.70
N VAL A 244 0.51 -14.43 2.96
CA VAL A 244 1.87 -14.30 3.45
C VAL A 244 2.44 -15.67 3.81
N MET A 245 3.61 -15.97 3.28
CA MET A 245 4.35 -17.20 3.60
C MET A 245 5.78 -16.85 3.99
N ILE A 246 6.25 -17.45 5.07
CA ILE A 246 7.65 -17.35 5.48
C ILE A 246 8.18 -18.77 5.65
N THR A 247 9.29 -19.06 5.00
CA THR A 247 9.95 -20.37 5.05
C THR A 247 11.42 -20.19 5.41
N SER A 248 11.98 -21.14 6.18
CA SER A 248 13.43 -21.29 6.34
C SER A 248 13.95 -22.36 5.38
N PRO A 249 15.25 -22.32 5.03
CA PRO A 249 15.90 -23.36 4.22
C PRO A 249 15.80 -24.74 4.85
#